data_1a85a16f73fdcbebb723859dbf9a76df
#
_entry.id   1a85a16f73fdcbebb723859dbf9a76df
#
_cell.length_a   1.000
_cell.length_b   1.000
_cell.length_c   1.000
_cell.angle_alpha   90.00
_cell.angle_beta   90.00
_cell.angle_gamma   90.00
#
_symmetry.space_group_name_H-M   'P 1'
#
loop_
_entity.id
_entity.type
_entity.pdbx_description
1 polymer ?
#
loop_
_entity_poly.entity_id
_entity_poly.type
_entity_poly.pdbx_seq_one_letter_code
_entity_poly.pdbx_strand_id
1 'polypeptide(L)'
;MKEFDYIIIGGGCSGLSLAYELEIYKKLENKTLAIVEPRKEYKRDKTWSFWKVTNHNFDDCVKKSWNNFSIKTSNKSKDIKCDNFPYQSIDSELFYKKVNYRLKQNKNISFYKDIKEINTNNSFIFNSVPLFKNAQNNIWQHFHGVEIETQDSFFDDNIINLMDFDCDQRNNVHFFYALPFKKNKALIETTWLSKLNDNSIKDYDNQIKDYINNKLGLNNYKVTYSEEGSIPMFYPSNFREKNKINIGTAGGMTRLSTGYTFLNIQAQSKYIRENIENIEKTNIFEIGKKYKFLDKIFLRVLETHPKKMPDIFFGMFSASASKVIKFLSNKSNILDDLSIILKMPKWIFIKAMFRK
;
A
#
# COMPACT_ATOMS: atom_id res chain seq x y z
N MET A 1 10.02 -0.62 -35.81
CA MET A 1 9.28 -0.62 -34.52
C MET A 1 8.55 0.70 -34.40
N LYS A 2 7.36 0.70 -33.82
CA LYS A 2 6.53 1.91 -33.64
C LYS A 2 7.13 2.79 -32.54
N GLU A 3 7.12 4.11 -32.72
CA GLU A 3 7.53 5.11 -31.74
C GLU A 3 6.33 5.68 -31.00
N PHE A 4 6.57 6.11 -29.76
CA PHE A 4 5.57 6.71 -28.89
C PHE A 4 6.14 7.92 -28.18
N ASP A 5 5.29 8.92 -27.88
CA ASP A 5 5.68 10.06 -27.06
C ASP A 5 5.96 9.59 -25.61
N TYR A 6 5.11 8.74 -25.09
CA TYR A 6 5.20 8.21 -23.72
C TYR A 6 5.17 6.69 -23.69
N ILE A 7 5.94 6.10 -22.77
CA ILE A 7 5.94 4.67 -22.50
C ILE A 7 5.75 4.47 -21.00
N ILE A 8 4.80 3.63 -20.62
CA ILE A 8 4.62 3.15 -19.24
C ILE A 8 5.08 1.70 -19.20
N ILE A 9 6.08 1.40 -18.36
CA ILE A 9 6.55 0.04 -18.09
C ILE A 9 5.90 -0.45 -16.79
N GLY A 10 5.13 -1.53 -16.88
CA GLY A 10 4.33 -2.12 -15.83
C GLY A 10 2.88 -1.61 -15.82
N GLY A 11 1.94 -2.54 -16.06
CA GLY A 11 0.49 -2.32 -16.06
C GLY A 11 -0.17 -2.63 -14.71
N GLY A 12 0.52 -2.42 -13.61
CA GLY A 12 -0.04 -2.53 -12.26
C GLY A 12 -0.77 -1.25 -11.81
N CYS A 13 -1.05 -1.15 -10.51
CA CYS A 13 -1.74 0.00 -9.91
C CYS A 13 -1.15 1.34 -10.37
N SER A 14 0.17 1.51 -10.30
CA SER A 14 0.81 2.79 -10.60
C SER A 14 0.79 3.15 -12.09
N GLY A 15 1.20 2.22 -12.96
CA GLY A 15 1.21 2.48 -14.41
C GLY A 15 -0.17 2.76 -14.95
N LEU A 16 -1.17 1.97 -14.54
CA LEU A 16 -2.55 2.16 -14.97
C LEU A 16 -3.22 3.39 -14.34
N SER A 17 -2.89 3.76 -13.10
CA SER A 17 -3.36 5.03 -12.53
C SER A 17 -2.85 6.24 -13.31
N LEU A 18 -1.57 6.23 -13.71
CA LEU A 18 -1.02 7.31 -14.52
C LEU A 18 -1.66 7.35 -15.92
N ALA A 19 -1.77 6.21 -16.59
CA ALA A 19 -2.42 6.14 -17.90
C ALA A 19 -3.87 6.65 -17.86
N TYR A 20 -4.63 6.23 -16.84
CA TYR A 20 -6.01 6.66 -16.63
C TYR A 20 -6.11 8.17 -16.38
N GLU A 21 -5.22 8.71 -15.53
CA GLU A 21 -5.17 10.14 -15.23
C GLU A 21 -4.85 10.98 -16.49
N LEU A 22 -3.90 10.54 -17.32
CA LEU A 22 -3.58 11.20 -18.59
C LEU A 22 -4.77 11.16 -19.56
N GLU A 23 -5.46 10.03 -19.64
CA GLU A 23 -6.61 9.81 -20.53
C GLU A 23 -7.81 10.68 -20.14
N ILE A 24 -8.27 10.63 -18.87
CA ILE A 24 -9.49 11.34 -18.45
C ILE A 24 -9.33 12.86 -18.48
N TYR A 25 -8.10 13.37 -18.41
CA TYR A 25 -7.78 14.79 -18.54
C TYR A 25 -7.27 15.17 -19.93
N LYS A 26 -7.49 14.32 -20.95
CA LYS A 26 -7.24 14.59 -22.38
C LYS A 26 -5.79 14.94 -22.71
N LYS A 27 -4.83 14.48 -21.93
CA LYS A 27 -3.40 14.74 -22.19
C LYS A 27 -2.81 13.90 -23.33
N LEU A 28 -3.61 13.00 -23.89
CA LEU A 28 -3.23 12.11 -24.99
C LEU A 28 -3.94 12.44 -26.32
N GLU A 29 -4.61 13.60 -26.47
CA GLU A 29 -5.30 13.97 -27.74
C GLU A 29 -4.33 14.05 -28.92
N ASN A 30 -3.12 14.63 -28.70
CA ASN A 30 -2.07 14.77 -29.73
C ASN A 30 -0.77 14.04 -29.33
N LYS A 31 -0.87 13.06 -28.43
CA LYS A 31 0.27 12.28 -27.91
C LYS A 31 -0.06 10.82 -27.89
N THR A 32 0.93 9.99 -28.14
CA THR A 32 0.81 8.53 -28.15
C THR A 32 1.38 7.93 -26.90
N LEU A 33 0.73 6.88 -26.38
CA LEU A 33 1.13 6.14 -25.19
C LEU A 33 1.25 4.65 -25.48
N ALA A 34 2.40 4.07 -25.14
CA ALA A 34 2.54 2.60 -25.04
C ALA A 34 2.47 2.18 -23.58
N ILE A 35 1.73 1.12 -23.28
CA ILE A 35 1.72 0.44 -21.97
C ILE A 35 2.31 -0.95 -22.17
N VAL A 36 3.42 -1.23 -21.49
CA VAL A 36 4.14 -2.50 -21.58
C VAL A 36 3.86 -3.32 -20.33
N GLU A 37 3.14 -4.43 -20.48
CA GLU A 37 2.74 -5.32 -19.39
C GLU A 37 2.70 -6.77 -19.87
N PRO A 38 3.53 -7.68 -19.34
CA PRO A 38 3.58 -9.06 -19.78
C PRO A 38 2.35 -9.90 -19.37
N ARG A 39 1.55 -9.46 -18.40
CA ARG A 39 0.33 -10.18 -17.99
C ARG A 39 -0.64 -10.35 -19.14
N LYS A 40 -1.20 -11.54 -19.25
CA LYS A 40 -2.23 -11.83 -20.26
C LYS A 40 -3.63 -11.40 -19.80
N GLU A 41 -3.89 -11.52 -18.51
CA GLU A 41 -5.20 -11.28 -17.90
C GLU A 41 -5.08 -10.44 -16.65
N TYR A 42 -6.06 -9.59 -16.42
CA TYR A 42 -6.21 -8.77 -15.23
C TYR A 42 -7.31 -9.36 -14.35
N LYS A 43 -6.92 -10.21 -13.42
CA LYS A 43 -7.78 -10.76 -12.37
C LYS A 43 -7.53 -10.06 -11.05
N ARG A 44 -8.39 -10.26 -10.08
CA ARG A 44 -8.13 -9.82 -8.69
C ARG A 44 -6.82 -10.48 -8.22
N ASP A 45 -5.84 -9.67 -7.92
CA ASP A 45 -4.52 -10.10 -7.45
C ASP A 45 -4.11 -9.43 -6.14
N LYS A 46 -4.74 -8.31 -5.79
CA LYS A 46 -4.47 -7.52 -4.59
C LYS A 46 -5.73 -6.86 -4.05
N THR A 47 -5.71 -6.61 -2.74
CA THR A 47 -6.68 -5.79 -2.03
C THR A 47 -5.97 -4.53 -1.54
N TRP A 48 -6.28 -3.38 -2.14
CA TRP A 48 -5.64 -2.11 -1.73
C TRP A 48 -6.50 -1.39 -0.71
N SER A 49 -5.98 -1.30 0.51
CA SER A 49 -6.71 -0.67 1.63
C SER A 49 -5.97 0.55 2.16
N PHE A 50 -6.73 1.60 2.47
CA PHE A 50 -6.19 2.90 2.89
C PHE A 50 -7.26 3.76 3.57
N TRP A 51 -6.82 4.78 4.30
CA TRP A 51 -7.70 5.82 4.85
C TRP A 51 -8.04 6.85 3.77
N LYS A 52 -9.33 7.09 3.51
CA LYS A 52 -9.78 8.11 2.54
C LYS A 52 -9.57 9.52 3.11
N VAL A 53 -8.36 10.02 3.07
CA VAL A 53 -7.99 11.39 3.48
C VAL A 53 -8.03 12.39 2.33
N THR A 54 -8.18 11.93 1.10
CA THR A 54 -8.32 12.73 -0.13
C THR A 54 -9.22 12.00 -1.11
N ASN A 55 -9.85 12.75 -2.02
CA ASN A 55 -10.62 12.17 -3.12
C ASN A 55 -9.69 11.48 -4.13
N HIS A 56 -10.21 10.48 -4.81
CA HIS A 56 -9.55 9.75 -5.89
C HIS A 56 -10.56 9.31 -6.97
N ASN A 57 -10.06 8.91 -8.15
CA ASN A 57 -10.91 8.59 -9.30
C ASN A 57 -11.52 7.17 -9.27
N PHE A 58 -11.43 6.46 -8.15
CA PHE A 58 -11.75 5.03 -8.02
C PHE A 58 -12.76 4.74 -6.90
N ASP A 59 -13.64 5.70 -6.57
CA ASP A 59 -14.69 5.49 -5.55
C ASP A 59 -15.67 4.36 -5.94
N ASP A 60 -15.92 4.17 -7.23
CA ASP A 60 -16.74 3.09 -7.78
C ASP A 60 -16.04 1.70 -7.79
N CYS A 61 -14.76 1.66 -7.49
CA CYS A 61 -14.00 0.43 -7.30
C CYS A 61 -13.88 0.03 -5.82
N VAL A 62 -14.43 0.82 -4.90
CA VAL A 62 -14.39 0.53 -3.47
C VAL A 62 -15.33 -0.62 -3.15
N LYS A 63 -14.75 -1.72 -2.64
CA LYS A 63 -15.48 -2.91 -2.23
C LYS A 63 -16.26 -2.69 -0.94
N LYS A 64 -15.62 -2.02 0.03
CA LYS A 64 -16.24 -1.62 1.31
C LYS A 64 -15.49 -0.47 1.97
N SER A 65 -16.20 0.27 2.83
CA SER A 65 -15.67 1.33 3.68
C SER A 65 -16.10 1.09 5.13
N TRP A 66 -15.20 1.38 6.08
CA TRP A 66 -15.45 1.25 7.51
C TRP A 66 -15.05 2.52 8.25
N ASN A 67 -15.87 2.92 9.21
CA ASN A 67 -15.57 4.02 10.12
C ASN A 67 -15.00 3.54 11.46
N ASN A 68 -15.13 2.25 11.76
CA ASN A 68 -14.66 1.66 12.99
C ASN A 68 -13.53 0.67 12.74
N PHE A 69 -12.54 0.68 13.61
CA PHE A 69 -11.44 -0.27 13.59
C PHE A 69 -10.96 -0.60 15.00
N SER A 70 -10.39 -1.78 15.17
CA SER A 70 -9.81 -2.22 16.42
C SER A 70 -8.29 -2.38 16.32
N ILE A 71 -7.63 -2.20 17.47
CA ILE A 71 -6.22 -2.55 17.68
C ILE A 71 -6.17 -3.40 18.94
N LYS A 72 -5.47 -4.53 18.86
CA LYS A 72 -5.39 -5.49 19.94
C LYS A 72 -3.94 -5.92 20.19
N THR A 73 -3.60 -6.07 21.46
CA THR A 73 -2.39 -6.73 21.96
C THR A 73 -2.80 -7.90 22.86
N SER A 74 -1.86 -8.69 23.34
CA SER A 74 -2.15 -9.85 24.21
C SER A 74 -2.99 -9.52 25.45
N ASN A 75 -2.97 -8.29 25.94
CA ASN A 75 -3.63 -7.88 27.19
C ASN A 75 -4.47 -6.60 27.09
N LYS A 76 -4.57 -6.00 25.90
CA LYS A 76 -5.31 -4.73 25.67
C LYS A 76 -6.03 -4.79 24.34
N SER A 77 -7.24 -4.26 24.30
CA SER A 77 -8.00 -4.05 23.08
C SER A 77 -8.63 -2.66 23.08
N LYS A 78 -8.78 -2.06 21.90
CA LYS A 78 -9.40 -0.77 21.74
C LYS A 78 -10.14 -0.68 20.43
N ASP A 79 -11.43 -0.37 20.49
CA ASP A 79 -12.25 0.00 19.36
C ASP A 79 -12.21 1.52 19.17
N ILE A 80 -12.02 1.94 17.94
CA ILE A 80 -11.79 3.34 17.57
C ILE A 80 -12.73 3.69 16.43
N LYS A 81 -13.39 4.83 16.55
CA LYS A 81 -14.25 5.40 15.52
C LYS A 81 -13.57 6.60 14.86
N CYS A 82 -13.63 6.68 13.52
CA CYS A 82 -13.17 7.83 12.76
C CYS A 82 -14.09 8.11 11.57
N ASP A 83 -15.12 8.90 11.80
CA ASP A 83 -16.12 9.26 10.78
C ASP A 83 -15.54 10.16 9.67
N ASN A 84 -14.52 10.95 9.96
CA ASN A 84 -13.95 11.89 9.00
C ASN A 84 -13.11 11.24 7.91
N PHE A 85 -12.52 10.09 8.20
CA PHE A 85 -11.59 9.38 7.30
C PHE A 85 -11.89 7.89 7.34
N PRO A 86 -12.87 7.40 6.56
CA PRO A 86 -13.17 5.98 6.51
C PRO A 86 -11.98 5.18 5.98
N TYR A 87 -11.80 3.98 6.49
CA TYR A 87 -10.90 3.00 5.90
C TYR A 87 -11.59 2.36 4.70
N GLN A 88 -10.96 2.41 3.54
CA GLN A 88 -11.52 1.86 2.30
C GLN A 88 -10.68 0.72 1.77
N SER A 89 -11.35 -0.23 1.13
CA SER A 89 -10.70 -1.32 0.42
C SER A 89 -11.15 -1.33 -1.04
N ILE A 90 -10.19 -1.27 -1.97
CA ILE A 90 -10.41 -1.39 -3.41
C ILE A 90 -10.08 -2.80 -3.85
N ASP A 91 -10.96 -3.39 -4.66
CA ASP A 91 -10.73 -4.61 -5.38
C ASP A 91 -9.93 -4.33 -6.66
N SER A 92 -8.77 -4.96 -6.82
CA SER A 92 -7.91 -4.72 -7.98
C SER A 92 -8.56 -5.10 -9.31
N GLU A 93 -9.42 -6.11 -9.33
CA GLU A 93 -10.13 -6.50 -10.57
C GLU A 93 -11.09 -5.41 -11.05
N LEU A 94 -11.85 -4.79 -10.14
CA LEU A 94 -12.74 -3.68 -10.48
C LEU A 94 -11.94 -2.49 -11.01
N PHE A 95 -10.82 -2.16 -10.37
CA PHE A 95 -9.91 -1.13 -10.84
C PHE A 95 -9.37 -1.46 -12.25
N TYR A 96 -8.90 -2.68 -12.49
CA TYR A 96 -8.38 -3.08 -13.79
C TYR A 96 -9.45 -3.04 -14.88
N LYS A 97 -10.66 -3.49 -14.59
CA LYS A 97 -11.81 -3.45 -15.53
C LYS A 97 -12.14 -2.02 -15.93
N LYS A 98 -12.28 -1.11 -14.94
CA LYS A 98 -12.57 0.30 -15.18
C LYS A 98 -11.51 0.96 -16.05
N VAL A 99 -10.24 0.83 -15.65
CA VAL A 99 -9.13 1.49 -16.32
C VAL A 99 -8.96 0.95 -17.75
N ASN A 100 -8.89 -0.38 -17.91
CA ASN A 100 -8.72 -0.99 -19.23
C ASN A 100 -9.89 -0.70 -20.18
N TYR A 101 -11.13 -0.68 -19.66
CA TYR A 101 -12.29 -0.28 -20.47
C TYR A 101 -12.10 1.13 -21.05
N ARG A 102 -11.67 2.10 -20.24
CA ARG A 102 -11.45 3.48 -20.68
C ARG A 102 -10.29 3.59 -21.66
N LEU A 103 -9.13 3.01 -21.32
CA LEU A 103 -7.92 3.14 -22.12
C LEU A 103 -8.03 2.51 -23.50
N LYS A 104 -8.73 1.39 -23.64
CA LYS A 104 -8.94 0.70 -24.93
C LYS A 104 -9.80 1.49 -25.93
N GLN A 105 -10.54 2.48 -25.49
CA GLN A 105 -11.34 3.35 -26.37
C GLN A 105 -10.49 4.43 -27.06
N ASN A 106 -9.29 4.72 -26.55
CA ASN A 106 -8.41 5.73 -27.14
C ASN A 106 -7.43 5.08 -28.13
N LYS A 107 -7.55 5.44 -29.42
CA LYS A 107 -6.66 4.97 -30.51
C LYS A 107 -5.19 5.36 -30.35
N ASN A 108 -4.90 6.37 -29.53
CA ASN A 108 -3.54 6.83 -29.27
C ASN A 108 -2.85 5.99 -28.18
N ILE A 109 -3.54 5.02 -27.56
CA ILE A 109 -2.99 4.12 -26.55
C ILE A 109 -2.83 2.73 -27.15
N SER A 110 -1.64 2.14 -26.97
CA SER A 110 -1.33 0.78 -27.43
C SER A 110 -0.76 -0.05 -26.28
N PHE A 111 -1.08 -1.35 -26.28
CA PHE A 111 -0.63 -2.29 -25.25
C PHE A 111 0.36 -3.28 -25.86
N TYR A 112 1.46 -3.52 -25.16
CA TYR A 112 2.52 -4.43 -25.55
C TYR A 112 2.87 -5.38 -24.42
N LYS A 113 3.43 -6.55 -24.75
CA LYS A 113 3.88 -7.52 -23.74
C LYS A 113 5.36 -7.35 -23.39
N ASP A 114 6.16 -6.94 -24.35
CA ASP A 114 7.62 -6.77 -24.17
C ASP A 114 8.03 -5.38 -24.69
N ILE A 115 8.95 -4.73 -23.98
CA ILE A 115 9.55 -3.45 -24.39
C ILE A 115 10.30 -3.57 -25.71
N LYS A 116 10.77 -4.76 -26.06
CA LYS A 116 11.47 -5.03 -27.32
C LYS A 116 10.57 -4.88 -28.57
N GLU A 117 9.26 -4.83 -28.41
CA GLU A 117 8.32 -4.66 -29.51
C GLU A 117 8.23 -3.23 -30.02
N ILE A 118 8.76 -2.26 -29.25
CA ILE A 118 8.64 -0.82 -29.52
C ILE A 118 10.00 -0.11 -29.56
N ASN A 119 10.07 1.03 -30.25
CA ASN A 119 11.24 1.90 -30.22
C ASN A 119 11.15 2.87 -29.04
N THR A 120 12.18 2.93 -28.20
CA THR A 120 12.20 3.76 -26.98
C THR A 120 13.06 5.02 -27.10
N ASN A 121 13.75 5.23 -28.24
CA ASN A 121 14.82 6.24 -28.35
C ASN A 121 14.34 7.69 -28.12
N ASN A 122 13.14 8.03 -28.62
CA ASN A 122 12.57 9.37 -28.55
C ASN A 122 11.42 9.50 -27.55
N SER A 123 11.22 8.48 -26.71
CA SER A 123 10.10 8.41 -25.77
C SER A 123 10.49 8.88 -24.38
N PHE A 124 9.53 9.46 -23.65
CA PHE A 124 9.67 9.62 -22.20
C PHE A 124 9.07 8.41 -21.48
N ILE A 125 9.85 7.79 -20.59
CA ILE A 125 9.51 6.51 -19.95
C ILE A 125 9.08 6.71 -18.50
N PHE A 126 7.93 6.16 -18.15
CA PHE A 126 7.45 6.01 -16.77
C PHE A 126 7.57 4.55 -16.36
N ASN A 127 8.53 4.24 -15.47
CA ASN A 127 8.77 2.87 -15.05
C ASN A 127 8.16 2.58 -13.66
N SER A 128 7.22 1.66 -13.60
CA SER A 128 6.59 1.24 -12.35
C SER A 128 7.14 -0.08 -11.79
N VAL A 129 8.11 -0.69 -12.47
CA VAL A 129 8.74 -1.95 -12.03
C VAL A 129 9.91 -1.63 -11.10
N PRO A 130 9.84 -1.96 -9.81
CA PRO A 130 10.89 -1.63 -8.87
C PRO A 130 12.10 -2.55 -9.04
N LEU A 131 13.29 -1.95 -8.94
CA LEU A 131 14.55 -2.68 -8.84
C LEU A 131 15.16 -2.41 -7.45
N PHE A 132 15.32 -3.45 -6.66
CA PHE A 132 15.88 -3.37 -5.32
C PHE A 132 17.26 -3.98 -5.24
N LYS A 133 18.23 -3.19 -4.80
CA LYS A 133 19.56 -3.69 -4.43
C LYS A 133 19.54 -4.19 -2.99
N ASN A 134 20.19 -5.34 -2.73
CA ASN A 134 20.28 -5.93 -1.39
C ASN A 134 18.92 -6.13 -0.68
N ALA A 135 17.90 -6.51 -1.43
CA ALA A 135 16.53 -6.66 -0.94
C ALA A 135 16.42 -7.56 0.31
N GLN A 136 17.20 -8.64 0.39
CA GLN A 136 17.14 -9.63 1.48
C GLN A 136 17.58 -9.08 2.85
N ASN A 137 18.40 -8.03 2.89
CA ASN A 137 18.92 -7.46 4.13
C ASN A 137 18.04 -6.37 4.73
N ASN A 138 17.04 -5.91 3.99
CA ASN A 138 16.13 -4.85 4.40
C ASN A 138 14.86 -5.40 5.03
N ILE A 139 14.15 -4.55 5.79
CA ILE A 139 12.82 -4.87 6.32
C ILE A 139 11.78 -4.71 5.22
N TRP A 140 10.85 -5.64 5.21
CA TRP A 140 9.66 -5.65 4.37
C TRP A 140 8.41 -5.75 5.26
N GLN A 141 7.33 -5.16 4.83
CA GLN A 141 6.01 -5.59 5.23
C GLN A 141 5.59 -6.69 4.25
N HIS A 142 5.62 -7.93 4.71
CA HIS A 142 5.23 -9.06 3.89
C HIS A 142 4.05 -9.80 4.52
N PHE A 143 3.22 -10.38 3.69
CA PHE A 143 1.94 -10.89 4.12
C PHE A 143 1.40 -11.99 3.23
N HIS A 144 0.53 -12.80 3.81
CA HIS A 144 -0.38 -13.70 3.12
C HIS A 144 -1.78 -13.53 3.69
N GLY A 145 -2.78 -13.44 2.82
CA GLY A 145 -4.18 -13.28 3.19
C GLY A 145 -5.07 -14.28 2.50
N VAL A 146 -6.10 -14.74 3.19
CA VAL A 146 -7.17 -15.57 2.65
C VAL A 146 -8.52 -14.91 2.86
N GLU A 147 -9.34 -14.85 1.82
CA GLU A 147 -10.75 -14.48 1.96
C GLU A 147 -11.55 -15.74 2.26
N ILE A 148 -12.20 -15.75 3.41
CA ILE A 148 -13.02 -16.87 3.89
C ILE A 148 -14.49 -16.52 3.87
N GLU A 149 -15.32 -17.52 3.61
CA GLU A 149 -16.77 -17.43 3.64
C GLU A 149 -17.36 -18.52 4.52
N THR A 150 -18.26 -18.13 5.42
CA THR A 150 -19.00 -19.02 6.32
C THR A 150 -20.42 -19.20 5.84
N GLN A 151 -21.08 -20.28 6.27
CA GLN A 151 -22.48 -20.53 5.97
C GLN A 151 -23.37 -19.49 6.69
N ASP A 152 -23.11 -19.29 7.98
CA ASP A 152 -23.86 -18.37 8.83
C ASP A 152 -23.10 -17.06 9.05
N SER A 153 -23.79 -16.06 9.61
CA SER A 153 -23.19 -14.79 10.03
C SER A 153 -22.21 -15.00 11.18
N PHE A 154 -20.98 -14.59 11.02
CA PHE A 154 -19.91 -14.74 12.00
C PHE A 154 -19.21 -13.40 12.32
N PHE A 155 -19.00 -12.54 11.33
CA PHE A 155 -18.24 -11.32 11.46
C PHE A 155 -19.15 -10.12 11.80
N ASP A 156 -18.66 -9.19 12.62
CA ASP A 156 -19.21 -7.83 12.64
C ASP A 156 -18.60 -7.06 11.45
N ASP A 157 -19.40 -6.82 10.44
CA ASP A 157 -18.95 -6.19 9.21
C ASP A 157 -18.93 -4.64 9.27
N ASN A 158 -19.13 -4.07 10.45
CA ASN A 158 -19.02 -2.62 10.72
C ASN A 158 -17.64 -2.22 11.27
N ILE A 159 -16.83 -3.17 11.72
CA ILE A 159 -15.52 -2.91 12.32
C ILE A 159 -14.44 -3.79 11.70
N ILE A 160 -13.31 -3.20 11.34
CA ILE A 160 -12.12 -3.96 10.91
C ILE A 160 -11.21 -4.22 12.10
N ASN A 161 -10.51 -5.35 12.07
CA ASN A 161 -9.36 -5.54 12.92
C ASN A 161 -8.12 -5.05 12.17
N LEU A 162 -7.66 -3.83 12.50
CA LEU A 162 -6.56 -3.18 11.79
C LEU A 162 -5.21 -3.82 12.15
N MET A 163 -5.01 -4.15 13.42
CA MET A 163 -3.80 -4.80 13.92
C MET A 163 -4.14 -5.64 15.17
N ASP A 164 -4.11 -6.95 15.06
CA ASP A 164 -4.14 -7.87 16.19
C ASP A 164 -2.75 -8.44 16.45
N PHE A 165 -2.08 -7.91 17.45
CA PHE A 165 -0.76 -8.37 17.89
C PHE A 165 -0.82 -9.53 18.90
N ASP A 166 -2.00 -10.06 19.23
CA ASP A 166 -2.17 -11.22 20.13
C ASP A 166 -1.84 -12.52 19.39
N CYS A 167 -0.62 -12.62 18.92
CA CYS A 167 -0.06 -13.74 18.18
C CYS A 167 1.44 -13.86 18.42
N ASP A 168 2.05 -14.97 17.98
CA ASP A 168 3.49 -15.21 18.16
C ASP A 168 4.31 -14.22 17.34
N GLN A 169 5.13 -13.42 18.03
CA GLN A 169 5.94 -12.33 17.45
C GLN A 169 7.30 -12.81 16.91
N ARG A 170 7.78 -13.99 17.26
CA ARG A 170 9.07 -14.60 16.85
C ARG A 170 10.26 -13.60 16.84
N ASN A 171 10.31 -12.68 17.81
CA ASN A 171 11.28 -11.57 17.92
C ASN A 171 11.23 -10.54 16.77
N ASN A 172 10.21 -10.52 15.95
CA ASN A 172 9.90 -9.52 14.93
C ASN A 172 8.61 -8.78 15.29
N VAL A 173 7.98 -8.15 14.33
CA VAL A 173 6.64 -7.58 14.50
C VAL A 173 5.67 -8.34 13.61
N HIS A 174 4.70 -8.99 14.24
CA HIS A 174 3.67 -9.79 13.61
C HIS A 174 2.30 -9.36 14.08
N PHE A 175 1.35 -9.25 13.17
CA PHE A 175 -0.05 -9.00 13.49
C PHE A 175 -0.98 -9.65 12.48
N PHE A 176 -2.19 -9.93 12.91
CA PHE A 176 -3.27 -10.28 12.00
C PHE A 176 -4.09 -9.05 11.66
N TYR A 177 -4.53 -9.01 10.41
CA TYR A 177 -5.38 -8.00 9.83
C TYR A 177 -6.66 -8.65 9.32
N ALA A 178 -7.83 -8.10 9.66
CA ALA A 178 -9.09 -8.68 9.24
C ALA A 178 -10.04 -7.62 8.68
N LEU A 179 -10.50 -7.85 7.45
CA LEU A 179 -11.45 -6.99 6.73
C LEU A 179 -12.75 -7.75 6.49
N PRO A 180 -13.78 -7.58 7.33
CA PRO A 180 -15.07 -8.20 7.12
C PRO A 180 -15.87 -7.45 6.06
N PHE A 181 -15.92 -8.00 4.86
CA PHE A 181 -16.70 -7.44 3.74
C PHE A 181 -18.20 -7.63 3.91
N LYS A 182 -18.62 -8.75 4.54
CA LYS A 182 -19.99 -9.10 4.88
C LYS A 182 -19.99 -9.84 6.22
N LYS A 183 -21.17 -10.01 6.80
CA LYS A 183 -21.33 -10.78 8.04
C LYS A 183 -20.83 -12.24 7.96
N ASN A 184 -20.74 -12.77 6.75
CA ASN A 184 -20.26 -14.14 6.51
C ASN A 184 -19.00 -14.19 5.64
N LYS A 185 -18.34 -13.07 5.37
CA LYS A 185 -17.16 -13.05 4.49
C LYS A 185 -16.13 -12.02 4.95
N ALA A 186 -14.89 -12.46 5.15
CA ALA A 186 -13.78 -11.60 5.55
C ALA A 186 -12.46 -12.01 4.88
N LEU A 187 -11.58 -11.03 4.62
CA LEU A 187 -10.17 -11.26 4.38
C LEU A 187 -9.45 -11.34 5.73
N ILE A 188 -8.72 -12.40 5.96
CA ILE A 188 -7.85 -12.59 7.13
C ILE A 188 -6.42 -12.69 6.64
N GLU A 189 -5.54 -11.83 7.16
CA GLU A 189 -4.16 -11.71 6.67
C GLU A 189 -3.17 -11.80 7.84
N THR A 190 -2.16 -12.66 7.70
CA THR A 190 -0.96 -12.65 8.54
C THR A 190 0.03 -11.66 7.95
N THR A 191 0.49 -10.68 8.74
CA THR A 191 1.36 -9.59 8.29
C THR A 191 2.59 -9.49 9.19
N TRP A 192 3.76 -9.46 8.58
CA TRP A 192 5.06 -9.35 9.23
C TRP A 192 5.81 -8.09 8.82
N LEU A 193 6.49 -7.49 9.78
CA LEU A 193 7.50 -6.46 9.52
C LEU A 193 8.87 -7.08 9.85
N SER A 194 9.48 -7.74 8.86
CA SER A 194 10.73 -8.48 9.02
C SER A 194 11.49 -8.60 7.70
N LYS A 195 12.59 -9.35 7.70
CA LYS A 195 13.36 -9.65 6.48
C LYS A 195 12.72 -10.81 5.73
N LEU A 196 12.80 -10.81 4.40
CA LEU A 196 12.23 -11.88 3.56
C LEU A 196 12.90 -13.26 3.72
N ASN A 197 14.03 -13.33 4.39
CA ASN A 197 14.73 -14.59 4.65
C ASN A 197 14.42 -15.21 6.01
N ASP A 198 13.46 -14.69 6.74
CA ASP A 198 13.01 -15.31 7.98
C ASP A 198 12.07 -16.50 7.71
N ASN A 199 11.86 -17.36 8.71
CA ASN A 199 11.05 -18.56 8.55
C ASN A 199 9.54 -18.32 8.56
N SER A 200 9.06 -17.08 8.77
CA SER A 200 7.64 -16.77 8.83
C SER A 200 6.92 -17.01 7.50
N ILE A 201 7.61 -16.77 6.38
CA ILE A 201 7.05 -16.95 5.02
C ILE A 201 6.66 -18.41 4.75
N LYS A 202 7.46 -19.36 5.24
CA LYS A 202 7.19 -20.79 5.04
C LYS A 202 6.01 -21.34 5.85
N ASP A 203 5.50 -20.56 6.76
CA ASP A 203 4.52 -20.97 7.77
C ASP A 203 3.21 -20.16 7.71
N TYR A 204 3.00 -19.36 6.68
CA TYR A 204 1.82 -18.52 6.55
C TYR A 204 0.50 -19.27 6.67
N ASP A 205 0.37 -20.39 5.97
CA ASP A 205 -0.87 -21.17 5.95
C ASP A 205 -1.22 -21.71 7.35
N ASN A 206 -0.20 -22.20 8.09
CA ASN A 206 -0.39 -22.66 9.47
C ASN A 206 -0.76 -21.51 10.41
N GLN A 207 -0.12 -20.34 10.26
CA GLN A 207 -0.44 -19.14 11.06
C GLN A 207 -1.89 -18.71 10.86
N ILE A 208 -2.34 -18.62 9.60
CA ILE A 208 -3.71 -18.24 9.26
C ILE A 208 -4.70 -19.27 9.79
N LYS A 209 -4.44 -20.55 9.57
CA LYS A 209 -5.29 -21.64 10.06
C LYS A 209 -5.41 -21.64 11.59
N ASP A 210 -4.28 -21.46 12.28
CA ASP A 210 -4.26 -21.38 13.74
C ASP A 210 -5.05 -20.17 14.25
N TYR A 211 -4.85 -19.00 13.64
CA TYR A 211 -5.61 -17.79 13.99
C TYR A 211 -7.11 -17.98 13.78
N ILE A 212 -7.54 -18.50 12.63
CA ILE A 212 -8.95 -18.70 12.32
C ILE A 212 -9.57 -19.73 13.26
N ASN A 213 -8.91 -20.87 13.45
CA ASN A 213 -9.49 -21.98 14.22
C ASN A 213 -9.42 -21.73 15.74
N ASN A 214 -8.28 -21.27 16.26
CA ASN A 214 -8.02 -21.19 17.69
C ASN A 214 -8.31 -19.80 18.28
N LYS A 215 -8.00 -18.71 17.54
CA LYS A 215 -8.26 -17.35 18.04
C LYS A 215 -9.67 -16.87 17.71
N LEU A 216 -10.16 -17.12 16.51
CA LEU A 216 -11.54 -16.77 16.14
C LEU A 216 -12.54 -17.84 16.53
N GLY A 217 -12.12 -19.09 16.79
CA GLY A 217 -13.01 -20.22 17.10
C GLY A 217 -13.82 -20.70 15.90
N LEU A 218 -13.37 -20.42 14.68
CA LEU A 218 -14.10 -20.72 13.44
C LEU A 218 -13.51 -21.95 12.76
N ASN A 219 -14.25 -23.08 12.74
CA ASN A 219 -13.78 -24.34 12.19
C ASN A 219 -14.44 -24.72 10.86
N ASN A 220 -15.55 -24.08 10.49
CA ASN A 220 -16.29 -24.40 9.27
C ASN A 220 -16.34 -23.16 8.36
N TYR A 221 -15.46 -23.10 7.36
CA TYR A 221 -15.37 -22.04 6.39
C TYR A 221 -14.80 -22.54 5.06
N LYS A 222 -15.05 -21.76 3.99
CA LYS A 222 -14.49 -21.99 2.66
C LYS A 222 -13.54 -20.86 2.32
N VAL A 223 -12.33 -21.17 1.85
CA VAL A 223 -11.43 -20.18 1.25
C VAL A 223 -11.90 -19.87 -0.17
N THR A 224 -12.20 -18.61 -0.47
CA THR A 224 -12.71 -18.16 -1.75
C THR A 224 -11.70 -17.38 -2.59
N TYR A 225 -10.64 -16.87 -1.95
CA TYR A 225 -9.56 -16.12 -2.59
C TYR A 225 -8.33 -16.11 -1.69
N SER A 226 -7.15 -16.00 -2.27
CA SER A 226 -5.91 -15.76 -1.54
C SER A 226 -5.04 -14.73 -2.23
N GLU A 227 -4.27 -13.99 -1.44
CA GLU A 227 -3.29 -13.03 -1.92
C GLU A 227 -2.04 -13.05 -1.04
N GLU A 228 -0.91 -12.73 -1.64
CA GLU A 228 0.35 -12.55 -0.92
C GLU A 228 1.11 -11.35 -1.47
N GLY A 229 1.97 -10.76 -0.68
CA GLY A 229 2.76 -9.65 -1.13
C GLY A 229 3.88 -9.26 -0.20
N SER A 230 4.77 -8.43 -0.75
CA SER A 230 5.88 -7.84 0.00
C SER A 230 6.00 -6.37 -0.37
N ILE A 231 5.87 -5.50 0.60
CA ILE A 231 5.97 -4.05 0.46
C ILE A 231 7.31 -3.62 1.05
N PRO A 232 8.19 -2.95 0.27
CA PRO A 232 9.50 -2.54 0.78
C PRO A 232 9.34 -1.44 1.83
N MET A 233 9.99 -1.59 2.98
CA MET A 233 10.12 -0.55 3.99
C MET A 233 11.45 0.21 3.83
N PHE A 234 11.89 0.38 2.60
CA PHE A 234 13.08 1.13 2.19
C PHE A 234 12.89 1.72 0.80
N TYR A 235 13.63 2.76 0.47
CA TYR A 235 13.51 3.40 -0.84
C TYR A 235 14.34 2.66 -1.90
N PRO A 236 13.83 2.59 -3.15
CA PRO A 236 14.65 2.15 -4.28
C PRO A 236 15.81 3.12 -4.54
N SER A 237 16.87 2.63 -5.19
CA SER A 237 18.13 3.36 -5.31
C SER A 237 18.13 4.51 -6.32
N ASN A 238 17.28 4.46 -7.35
CA ASN A 238 17.22 5.47 -8.42
C ASN A 238 15.79 5.85 -8.73
N PHE A 239 15.49 7.17 -8.76
CA PHE A 239 14.14 7.68 -9.05
C PHE A 239 14.03 8.27 -10.46
N ARG A 240 15.13 8.74 -11.05
CA ARG A 240 15.15 9.43 -12.34
C ARG A 240 16.43 9.17 -13.14
N GLU A 241 16.28 9.03 -14.45
CA GLU A 241 17.29 9.10 -15.48
C GLU A 241 16.87 10.18 -16.51
N LYS A 242 17.68 10.49 -17.52
CA LYS A 242 17.44 11.60 -18.46
C LYS A 242 16.00 11.62 -19.01
N ASN A 243 15.57 10.55 -19.67
CA ASN A 243 14.22 10.45 -20.29
C ASN A 243 13.34 9.42 -19.57
N LYS A 244 13.56 9.20 -18.27
CA LYS A 244 12.85 8.17 -17.51
C LYS A 244 12.64 8.61 -16.06
N ILE A 245 11.42 8.40 -15.58
CA ILE A 245 11.05 8.57 -14.17
C ILE A 245 10.50 7.25 -13.66
N ASN A 246 10.95 6.83 -12.48
CA ASN A 246 10.31 5.74 -11.76
C ASN A 246 9.05 6.24 -11.05
N ILE A 247 7.98 5.46 -11.12
CA ILE A 247 6.66 5.79 -10.53
C ILE A 247 6.19 4.70 -9.57
N GLY A 248 5.21 5.02 -8.73
CA GLY A 248 4.68 4.08 -7.74
C GLY A 248 5.74 3.63 -6.74
N THR A 249 5.73 2.34 -6.39
CA THR A 249 6.74 1.76 -5.49
C THR A 249 8.16 1.97 -6.01
N ALA A 250 8.39 1.83 -7.30
CA ALA A 250 9.68 2.11 -7.94
C ALA A 250 10.08 3.58 -7.80
N GLY A 251 9.12 4.50 -7.76
CA GLY A 251 9.31 5.94 -7.55
C GLY A 251 9.25 6.38 -6.09
N GLY A 252 9.30 5.45 -5.13
CA GLY A 252 9.32 5.76 -3.70
C GLY A 252 7.98 6.25 -3.12
N MET A 253 6.85 5.84 -3.72
CA MET A 253 5.52 6.25 -3.26
C MET A 253 5.00 5.44 -2.08
N THR A 254 5.72 4.44 -1.62
CA THR A 254 5.39 3.71 -0.40
C THR A 254 5.78 4.52 0.83
N ARG A 255 4.84 4.76 1.75
CA ARG A 255 5.14 5.27 3.07
C ARG A 255 5.83 4.18 3.89
N LEU A 256 7.11 4.35 4.21
CA LEU A 256 7.94 3.27 4.76
C LEU A 256 7.49 2.77 6.15
N SER A 257 6.82 3.60 6.95
CA SER A 257 6.33 3.21 8.28
C SER A 257 4.97 2.52 8.26
N THR A 258 4.25 2.51 7.12
CA THR A 258 2.86 2.04 7.06
C THR A 258 2.56 1.11 5.88
N GLY A 259 3.43 1.08 4.87
CA GLY A 259 3.15 0.40 3.60
C GLY A 259 2.13 1.11 2.70
N TYR A 260 1.49 2.19 3.16
CA TYR A 260 0.46 2.88 2.35
C TYR A 260 1.05 3.49 1.09
N THR A 261 0.50 3.07 -0.04
CA THR A 261 1.04 3.42 -1.37
C THR A 261 -0.04 3.98 -2.30
N PHE A 262 -1.28 3.51 -2.21
CA PHE A 262 -2.33 3.79 -3.19
C PHE A 262 -2.59 5.30 -3.39
N LEU A 263 -2.87 6.05 -2.32
CA LEU A 263 -3.13 7.50 -2.43
C LEU A 263 -1.90 8.31 -2.86
N ASN A 264 -0.70 7.85 -2.51
CA ASN A 264 0.54 8.48 -2.98
C ASN A 264 0.73 8.27 -4.48
N ILE A 265 0.35 7.11 -5.02
CA ILE A 265 0.31 6.84 -6.46
C ILE A 265 -0.66 7.80 -7.14
N GLN A 266 -1.87 8.00 -6.59
CA GLN A 266 -2.84 8.92 -7.16
C GLN A 266 -2.32 10.37 -7.17
N ALA A 267 -1.69 10.80 -6.07
CA ALA A 267 -1.07 12.12 -5.99
C ALA A 267 0.10 12.29 -6.97
N GLN A 268 0.94 11.27 -7.15
CA GLN A 268 2.02 11.27 -8.14
C GLN A 268 1.47 11.32 -9.57
N SER A 269 0.45 10.52 -9.88
CA SER A 269 -0.18 10.50 -11.21
C SER A 269 -0.77 11.86 -11.56
N LYS A 270 -1.46 12.50 -10.62
CA LYS A 270 -1.97 13.86 -10.76
C LYS A 270 -0.84 14.87 -11.02
N TYR A 271 0.23 14.82 -10.23
CA TYR A 271 1.37 15.70 -10.38
C TYR A 271 2.04 15.55 -11.75
N ILE A 272 2.24 14.32 -12.22
CA ILE A 272 2.80 14.04 -13.56
C ILE A 272 1.88 14.61 -14.63
N ARG A 273 0.58 14.40 -14.55
CA ARG A 273 -0.40 14.94 -15.49
C ARG A 273 -0.34 16.47 -15.58
N GLU A 274 -0.22 17.15 -14.43
CA GLU A 274 -0.13 18.62 -14.36
C GLU A 274 1.15 19.17 -14.98
N ASN A 275 2.21 18.37 -15.05
CA ASN A 275 3.53 18.77 -15.54
C ASN A 275 3.95 18.02 -16.82
N ILE A 276 3.05 17.27 -17.46
CA ILE A 276 3.39 16.33 -18.54
C ILE A 276 4.07 17.01 -19.73
N GLU A 277 3.70 18.24 -20.04
CA GLU A 277 4.25 19.01 -21.17
C GLU A 277 5.72 19.42 -20.97
N ASN A 278 6.15 19.50 -19.72
CA ASN A 278 7.52 19.87 -19.33
C ASN A 278 8.17 18.78 -18.44
N ILE A 279 7.73 17.55 -18.57
CA ILE A 279 8.09 16.45 -17.65
C ILE A 279 9.60 16.20 -17.56
N GLU A 280 10.33 16.46 -18.64
CA GLU A 280 11.80 16.31 -18.66
C GLU A 280 12.50 17.28 -17.70
N LYS A 281 11.96 18.49 -17.51
CA LYS A 281 12.53 19.55 -16.68
C LYS A 281 11.88 19.62 -15.28
N THR A 282 10.76 18.93 -15.09
CA THR A 282 10.00 18.96 -13.83
C THR A 282 10.69 18.14 -12.75
N ASN A 283 10.68 18.63 -11.52
CA ASN A 283 11.14 17.86 -10.37
C ASN A 283 10.29 16.59 -10.18
N ILE A 284 10.88 15.55 -9.62
CA ILE A 284 10.13 14.36 -9.26
C ILE A 284 9.18 14.65 -8.09
N PHE A 285 8.01 14.00 -8.12
CA PHE A 285 7.11 14.01 -6.99
C PHE A 285 7.68 13.12 -5.87
N GLU A 286 7.73 13.64 -4.65
CA GLU A 286 8.27 12.93 -3.50
C GLU A 286 7.37 13.01 -2.27
N ILE A 287 7.41 11.99 -1.43
CA ILE A 287 6.86 12.06 -0.07
C ILE A 287 7.62 13.15 0.71
N GLY A 288 6.88 13.98 1.45
CA GLY A 288 7.45 15.14 2.14
C GLY A 288 8.62 14.77 3.09
N LYS A 289 9.65 15.62 3.11
CA LYS A 289 10.90 15.40 3.90
C LYS A 289 10.63 15.09 5.37
N LYS A 290 9.62 15.72 5.99
CA LYS A 290 9.17 15.42 7.35
C LYS A 290 8.87 13.95 7.55
N TYR A 291 8.07 13.38 6.67
CA TYR A 291 7.65 11.98 6.76
C TYR A 291 8.80 11.02 6.48
N LYS A 292 9.66 11.33 5.52
CA LYS A 292 10.88 10.54 5.28
C LYS A 292 11.78 10.49 6.53
N PHE A 293 11.92 11.61 7.24
CA PHE A 293 12.68 11.67 8.49
C PHE A 293 12.04 10.85 9.61
N LEU A 294 10.72 10.99 9.80
CA LEU A 294 9.99 10.26 10.84
C LEU A 294 9.96 8.75 10.56
N ASP A 295 9.83 8.35 9.30
CA ASP A 295 9.93 6.96 8.89
C ASP A 295 11.29 6.36 9.20
N LYS A 296 12.37 7.10 8.95
CA LYS A 296 13.73 6.64 9.28
C LYS A 296 13.89 6.36 10.79
N ILE A 297 13.32 7.21 11.64
CA ILE A 297 13.36 7.00 13.10
C ILE A 297 12.51 5.79 13.48
N PHE A 298 11.30 5.69 12.93
CA PHE A 298 10.39 4.57 13.18
C PHE A 298 11.03 3.22 12.81
N LEU A 299 11.63 3.11 11.62
CA LEU A 299 12.30 1.89 11.17
C LEU A 299 13.46 1.50 12.08
N ARG A 300 14.25 2.47 12.57
CA ARG A 300 15.29 2.19 13.57
C ARG A 300 14.72 1.64 14.88
N VAL A 301 13.58 2.16 15.33
CA VAL A 301 12.91 1.64 16.53
C VAL A 301 12.39 0.23 16.26
N LEU A 302 11.80 -0.02 15.10
CA LEU A 302 11.33 -1.32 14.67
C LEU A 302 12.46 -2.36 14.71
N GLU A 303 13.63 -2.05 14.15
CA GLU A 303 14.79 -2.94 14.14
C GLU A 303 15.38 -3.20 15.52
N THR A 304 15.41 -2.18 16.36
CA THR A 304 16.13 -2.27 17.65
C THR A 304 15.25 -2.68 18.81
N HIS A 305 13.95 -2.48 18.70
CA HIS A 305 12.99 -2.73 19.77
C HIS A 305 11.71 -3.44 19.26
N PRO A 306 11.79 -4.53 18.46
CA PRO A 306 10.62 -5.16 17.87
C PRO A 306 9.59 -5.57 18.94
N LYS A 307 10.01 -6.10 20.08
CA LYS A 307 9.14 -6.47 21.20
C LYS A 307 8.32 -5.32 21.81
N LYS A 308 8.71 -4.06 21.58
CA LYS A 308 7.97 -2.88 22.06
C LYS A 308 6.97 -2.36 21.04
N MET A 309 7.05 -2.82 19.79
CA MET A 309 6.22 -2.28 18.71
C MET A 309 4.72 -2.46 18.92
N PRO A 310 4.20 -3.60 19.42
CA PRO A 310 2.77 -3.71 19.73
C PRO A 310 2.27 -2.61 20.68
N ASP A 311 2.99 -2.35 21.77
CA ASP A 311 2.65 -1.28 22.72
C ASP A 311 2.83 0.12 22.11
N ILE A 312 3.82 0.32 21.24
CA ILE A 312 4.04 1.60 20.52
C ILE A 312 2.86 1.88 19.58
N PHE A 313 2.44 0.91 18.78
CA PHE A 313 1.26 1.06 17.92
C PHE A 313 -0.01 1.32 18.74
N PHE A 314 -0.23 0.54 19.79
CA PHE A 314 -1.36 0.74 20.69
C PHE A 314 -1.36 2.14 21.33
N GLY A 315 -0.19 2.59 21.80
CA GLY A 315 0.01 3.92 22.37
C GLY A 315 -0.24 5.04 21.37
N MET A 316 0.21 4.89 20.12
CA MET A 316 -0.03 5.86 19.04
C MET A 316 -1.54 6.12 18.85
N PHE A 317 -2.34 5.07 18.81
CA PHE A 317 -3.80 5.17 18.70
C PHE A 317 -4.51 5.59 19.99
N SER A 318 -3.78 5.96 21.03
CA SER A 318 -4.33 6.66 22.20
C SER A 318 -4.41 8.18 21.98
N ALA A 319 -3.86 8.71 20.90
CA ALA A 319 -4.15 10.04 20.41
C ALA A 319 -5.48 10.05 19.62
N SER A 320 -5.97 11.24 19.24
CA SER A 320 -7.17 11.36 18.41
C SER A 320 -7.02 10.57 17.09
N ALA A 321 -8.00 9.73 16.77
CA ALA A 321 -7.99 8.91 15.55
C ALA A 321 -7.75 9.75 14.30
N SER A 322 -8.43 10.89 14.15
CA SER A 322 -8.26 11.78 13.00
C SER A 322 -6.81 12.28 12.86
N LYS A 323 -6.11 12.61 13.97
CA LYS A 323 -4.72 13.04 13.93
C LYS A 323 -3.78 11.91 13.53
N VAL A 324 -4.00 10.72 14.09
CA VAL A 324 -3.20 9.52 13.76
C VAL A 324 -3.38 9.18 12.28
N ILE A 325 -4.61 9.15 11.78
CA ILE A 325 -4.90 8.85 10.37
C ILE A 325 -4.26 9.87 9.43
N LYS A 326 -4.35 11.16 9.74
CA LYS A 326 -3.63 12.21 8.99
C LYS A 326 -2.13 11.97 8.97
N PHE A 327 -1.54 11.59 10.11
CA PHE A 327 -0.12 11.28 10.22
C PHE A 327 0.27 10.08 9.35
N LEU A 328 -0.46 8.98 9.46
CA LEU A 328 -0.24 7.76 8.66
C LEU A 328 -0.40 7.99 7.15
N SER A 329 -1.20 9.00 6.77
CA SER A 329 -1.55 9.32 5.37
C SER A 329 -0.86 10.57 4.82
N ASN A 330 0.24 11.04 5.41
CA ASN A 330 1.03 12.20 4.96
C ASN A 330 0.27 13.54 4.97
N LYS A 331 -0.70 13.73 5.87
CA LYS A 331 -1.58 14.92 5.94
C LYS A 331 -1.55 15.62 7.30
N SER A 332 -0.73 15.16 8.25
CA SER A 332 -0.62 15.77 9.59
C SER A 332 0.12 17.11 9.58
N ASN A 333 -0.24 17.98 10.47
CA ASN A 333 0.52 19.17 10.81
C ASN A 333 1.43 18.90 12.05
N ILE A 334 2.24 19.89 12.45
CA ILE A 334 3.18 19.76 13.57
C ILE A 334 2.45 19.49 14.89
N LEU A 335 1.28 20.10 15.12
CA LEU A 335 0.50 19.90 16.34
C LEU A 335 -0.09 18.49 16.41
N ASP A 336 -0.53 17.94 15.27
CA ASP A 336 -0.96 16.56 15.18
C ASP A 336 0.20 15.61 15.56
N ASP A 337 1.38 15.84 14.96
CA ASP A 337 2.58 15.03 15.21
C ASP A 337 3.00 15.06 16.68
N LEU A 338 3.04 16.24 17.29
CA LEU A 338 3.36 16.41 18.72
C LEU A 338 2.38 15.67 19.61
N SER A 339 1.06 15.74 19.30
CA SER A 339 0.04 15.05 20.09
C SER A 339 0.21 13.52 20.07
N ILE A 340 0.70 12.97 18.95
CA ILE A 340 1.00 11.54 18.80
C ILE A 340 2.30 11.18 19.55
N ILE A 341 3.36 11.96 19.36
CA ILE A 341 4.66 11.75 20.03
C ILE A 341 4.52 11.73 21.55
N LEU A 342 3.63 12.57 22.11
CA LEU A 342 3.37 12.62 23.55
C LEU A 342 2.75 11.33 24.11
N LYS A 343 2.12 10.50 23.27
CA LYS A 343 1.50 9.22 23.66
C LYS A 343 2.44 8.01 23.49
N MET A 344 3.60 8.22 22.85
CA MET A 344 4.58 7.16 22.61
C MET A 344 5.74 7.20 23.59
N PRO A 345 6.51 6.10 23.76
CA PRO A 345 7.68 6.06 24.66
C PRO A 345 8.83 6.90 24.11
N LYS A 346 8.83 8.19 24.43
CA LYS A 346 9.71 9.24 23.87
C LYS A 346 11.19 8.87 23.86
N TRP A 347 11.70 8.27 24.95
CA TRP A 347 13.11 7.97 25.09
C TRP A 347 13.65 6.98 24.06
N ILE A 348 12.83 6.01 23.65
CA ILE A 348 13.21 5.05 22.61
C ILE A 348 13.39 5.78 21.28
N PHE A 349 12.44 6.66 20.91
CA PHE A 349 12.51 7.46 19.68
C PHE A 349 13.62 8.48 19.69
N ILE A 350 13.86 9.17 20.82
CA ILE A 350 14.98 10.13 20.97
C ILE A 350 16.33 9.40 20.79
N LYS A 351 16.53 8.26 21.44
CA LYS A 351 17.75 7.46 21.24
C LYS A 351 17.91 7.02 19.78
N ALA A 352 16.83 6.63 19.11
CA ALA A 352 16.88 6.24 17.71
C ALA A 352 17.22 7.40 16.76
N MET A 353 16.89 8.66 17.11
CA MET A 353 17.29 9.85 16.33
C MET A 353 18.80 10.02 16.25
N PHE A 354 19.52 9.79 17.36
CA PHE A 354 20.96 10.04 17.47
C PHE A 354 21.82 8.79 17.16
N ARG A 355 21.21 7.66 16.90
CA ARG A 355 21.93 6.44 16.51
C ARG A 355 22.35 6.56 15.04
N LYS A 356 23.67 6.48 14.78
CA LYS A 356 24.25 6.46 13.43
C LYS A 356 23.97 5.15 12.73
#